data_35da17df93fe1edffa392eb132436524
#
_entry.id   35da17df93fe1edffa392eb132436524
#
_cell.length_a   1.000
_cell.length_b   1.000
_cell.length_c   1.000
_cell.angle_alpha   90.00
_cell.angle_beta   90.00
_cell.angle_gamma   90.00
#
_symmetry.space_group_name_H-M   'P 1'
#
loop_
_entity.id
_entity.type
_entity.pdbx_description
1 polymer ?
#
loop_
_entity_poly.entity_id
_entity_poly.type
_entity_poly.pdbx_seq_one_letter_code
_entity_poly.pdbx_strand_id
1 'polypeptide(L)'
;IDRELSGGKGFIDLAVERCPVLFAGVGIVAGILVQDFLGLSVWFWAVLCLLFFAGATGVYFFGRGEGYKIIAFLCLGCFVCLGGIRLGVFRSSGERNISWLVGEERMLADIRGRILTEPYSARHEGWAFSKFSFVGKSSSFYLEAEEILAEDGWEAIEGKIRVVVNEKIIDLGVGDYIEIYSWCDKFDAVSNPGEFDSAKYLANKGVYVGAIVAGREGMRVIESGGGGFWKFRAWLSSGVRFNLLEGLDNEWGTRGLLSGLLLGRRGEIDGDIYRAFRKTGLAHFI
;
A
#
# COMPACT_ATOMS: atom_id res chain seq x y z
N ILE A 1 -31.14 30.25 14.51
CA ILE A 1 -32.11 29.15 14.70
C ILE A 1 -31.42 27.89 15.21
N ASP A 2 -30.29 27.47 14.64
CA ASP A 2 -29.57 26.26 15.09
C ASP A 2 -28.87 26.39 16.46
N ARG A 3 -28.51 27.58 16.91
CA ARG A 3 -27.90 27.80 18.23
C ARG A 3 -28.90 27.68 19.41
N GLU A 4 -30.15 28.02 19.20
CA GLU A 4 -31.16 27.90 20.25
C GLU A 4 -31.65 26.45 20.44
N LEU A 5 -31.58 25.62 19.39
CA LEU A 5 -31.92 24.20 19.45
C LEU A 5 -30.82 23.33 20.07
N SER A 6 -29.58 23.81 20.11
CA SER A 6 -28.45 23.03 20.64
C SER A 6 -28.26 23.13 22.17
N GLY A 7 -29.09 23.92 22.85
CA GLY A 7 -29.12 23.99 24.32
C GLY A 7 -27.76 24.31 24.96
N GLY A 8 -26.91 25.10 24.31
CA GLY A 8 -25.59 25.50 24.86
C GLY A 8 -24.52 24.41 24.84
N LYS A 9 -24.73 23.30 24.14
CA LYS A 9 -23.72 22.23 23.99
C LYS A 9 -22.49 22.75 23.24
N GLY A 10 -21.31 22.48 23.77
CA GLY A 10 -20.05 22.83 23.12
C GLY A 10 -19.82 22.10 21.81
N PHE A 11 -18.92 22.61 20.96
CA PHE A 11 -18.57 21.99 19.68
C PHE A 11 -18.13 20.52 19.84
N ILE A 12 -17.41 20.19 20.91
CA ILE A 12 -16.96 18.83 21.23
C ILE A 12 -18.15 17.91 21.51
N ASP A 13 -19.13 18.38 22.28
CA ASP A 13 -20.33 17.59 22.59
C ASP A 13 -21.13 17.26 21.34
N LEU A 14 -21.27 18.22 20.43
CA LEU A 14 -21.92 18.04 19.14
C LEU A 14 -21.16 17.09 18.21
N ALA A 15 -19.83 17.17 18.19
CA ALA A 15 -18.99 16.31 17.36
C ALA A 15 -19.05 14.86 17.83
N VAL A 16 -18.98 14.61 19.15
CA VAL A 16 -19.05 13.25 19.71
C VAL A 16 -20.44 12.64 19.54
N GLU A 17 -21.52 13.41 19.73
CA GLU A 17 -22.89 12.90 19.60
C GLU A 17 -23.30 12.67 18.14
N ARG A 18 -22.96 13.58 17.22
CA ARG A 18 -23.42 13.52 15.82
C ARG A 18 -22.50 12.73 14.89
N CYS A 19 -21.19 12.74 15.16
CA CYS A 19 -20.20 12.17 14.26
C CYS A 19 -19.06 11.45 15.01
N PRO A 20 -19.32 10.38 15.78
CA PRO A 20 -18.30 9.69 16.57
C PRO A 20 -17.17 9.12 15.71
N VAL A 21 -17.48 8.69 14.49
CA VAL A 21 -16.49 8.17 13.54
C VAL A 21 -15.51 9.26 13.08
N LEU A 22 -16.00 10.48 12.86
CA LEU A 22 -15.15 11.61 12.49
C LEU A 22 -14.21 11.99 13.65
N PHE A 23 -14.71 11.96 14.87
CA PHE A 23 -13.93 12.22 16.08
C PHE A 23 -12.77 11.19 16.22
N ALA A 24 -13.09 9.90 16.06
CA ALA A 24 -12.09 8.83 16.05
C ALA A 24 -11.08 8.99 14.90
N GLY A 25 -11.56 9.31 13.69
CA GLY A 25 -10.72 9.52 12.51
C GLY A 25 -9.72 10.67 12.69
N VAL A 26 -10.16 11.80 13.23
CA VAL A 26 -9.28 12.94 13.56
C VAL A 26 -8.19 12.52 14.56
N GLY A 27 -8.55 11.75 15.58
CA GLY A 27 -7.59 11.22 16.54
C GLY A 27 -6.51 10.35 15.87
N ILE A 28 -6.92 9.40 15.03
CA ILE A 28 -5.99 8.51 14.32
C ILE A 28 -5.07 9.32 13.40
N VAL A 29 -5.60 10.28 12.63
CA VAL A 29 -4.79 11.13 11.74
C VAL A 29 -3.79 11.97 12.56
N ALA A 30 -4.21 12.55 13.67
CA ALA A 30 -3.31 13.28 14.55
C ALA A 30 -2.18 12.40 15.07
N GLY A 31 -2.49 11.16 15.48
CA GLY A 31 -1.49 10.19 15.93
C GLY A 31 -0.48 9.82 14.84
N ILE A 32 -0.94 9.62 13.62
CA ILE A 32 -0.07 9.38 12.46
C ILE A 32 0.87 10.56 12.23
N LEU A 33 0.36 11.79 12.23
CA LEU A 33 1.17 13.00 12.03
C LEU A 33 2.20 13.19 13.14
N VAL A 34 1.80 12.98 14.41
CA VAL A 34 2.73 13.09 15.54
C VAL A 34 3.83 12.02 15.45
N GLN A 35 3.48 10.79 15.09
CA GLN A 35 4.46 9.71 14.88
C GLN A 35 5.39 10.01 13.70
N ASP A 36 4.87 10.56 12.61
CA ASP A 36 5.66 10.95 11.43
C ASP A 36 6.73 11.98 11.78
N PHE A 37 6.37 12.92 12.65
CA PHE A 37 7.27 14.01 13.07
C PHE A 37 8.25 13.59 14.17
N LEU A 38 7.79 12.85 15.18
CA LEU A 38 8.58 12.52 16.37
C LEU A 38 9.32 11.19 16.30
N GLY A 39 8.86 10.24 15.49
CA GLY A 39 9.50 8.91 15.34
C GLY A 39 9.56 8.10 16.65
N LEU A 40 8.55 8.19 17.52
CA LEU A 40 8.55 7.56 18.83
C LEU A 40 8.45 6.03 18.71
N SER A 41 8.96 5.32 19.74
CA SER A 41 8.89 3.87 19.76
C SER A 41 7.44 3.37 19.87
N VAL A 42 7.12 2.24 19.23
CA VAL A 42 5.79 1.61 19.28
C VAL A 42 5.38 1.31 20.71
N TRP A 43 6.33 0.89 21.55
CA TRP A 43 6.11 0.62 22.96
C TRP A 43 5.66 1.85 23.77
N PHE A 44 6.19 3.03 23.46
CA PHE A 44 5.74 4.28 24.06
C PHE A 44 4.25 4.51 23.81
N TRP A 45 3.81 4.38 22.56
CA TRP A 45 2.42 4.52 22.19
C TRP A 45 1.52 3.45 22.82
N ALA A 46 2.00 2.20 22.92
CA ALA A 46 1.25 1.11 23.54
C ALA A 46 1.00 1.37 25.04
N VAL A 47 2.04 1.78 25.76
CA VAL A 47 1.92 2.13 27.19
C VAL A 47 0.98 3.33 27.38
N LEU A 48 1.13 4.36 26.58
CA LEU A 48 0.29 5.55 26.64
C LEU A 48 -1.18 5.22 26.35
N CYS A 49 -1.44 4.35 25.36
CA CYS A 49 -2.78 3.86 25.04
C CYS A 49 -3.41 3.13 26.23
N LEU A 50 -2.65 2.25 26.90
CA LEU A 50 -3.11 1.54 28.10
C LEU A 50 -3.44 2.49 29.24
N LEU A 51 -2.64 3.54 29.44
CA LEU A 51 -2.91 4.56 30.46
C LEU A 51 -4.19 5.34 30.18
N PHE A 52 -4.41 5.77 28.94
CA PHE A 52 -5.65 6.44 28.55
C PHE A 52 -6.85 5.52 28.69
N PHE A 53 -6.73 4.26 28.29
CA PHE A 53 -7.80 3.28 28.42
C PHE A 53 -8.13 2.98 29.87
N ALA A 54 -7.13 2.76 30.72
CA ALA A 54 -7.31 2.56 32.16
C ALA A 54 -7.95 3.78 32.84
N GLY A 55 -7.52 5.00 32.46
CA GLY A 55 -8.11 6.25 32.93
C GLY A 55 -9.59 6.37 32.52
N ALA A 56 -9.93 6.07 31.27
CA ALA A 56 -11.31 6.10 30.78
C ALA A 56 -12.20 5.11 31.53
N THR A 57 -11.69 3.89 31.74
CA THR A 57 -12.37 2.84 32.52
C THR A 57 -12.54 3.25 33.98
N GLY A 58 -11.52 3.82 34.60
CA GLY A 58 -11.59 4.35 35.98
C GLY A 58 -12.65 5.43 36.12
N VAL A 59 -12.68 6.41 35.22
CA VAL A 59 -13.70 7.48 35.26
C VAL A 59 -15.10 6.92 35.01
N TYR A 60 -15.24 5.91 34.15
CA TYR A 60 -16.53 5.27 33.88
C TYR A 60 -17.09 4.57 35.12
N PHE A 61 -16.26 3.82 35.87
CA PHE A 61 -16.72 3.06 37.05
C PHE A 61 -16.83 3.90 38.33
N PHE A 62 -15.93 4.87 38.50
CA PHE A 62 -15.82 5.65 39.74
C PHE A 62 -16.31 7.10 39.61
N GLY A 63 -16.53 7.58 38.39
CA GLY A 63 -16.96 8.96 38.10
C GLY A 63 -18.44 9.19 38.41
N ARG A 64 -18.73 10.23 39.20
CA ARG A 64 -20.11 10.64 39.52
C ARG A 64 -20.59 11.67 38.48
N GLY A 65 -21.34 11.21 37.46
CA GLY A 65 -22.25 12.04 36.66
C GLY A 65 -21.67 12.98 35.58
N GLU A 66 -20.59 13.68 35.82
CA GLU A 66 -19.99 14.63 34.85
C GLU A 66 -18.77 14.13 34.07
N GLY A 67 -18.43 12.84 34.22
CA GLY A 67 -17.24 12.24 33.64
C GLY A 67 -17.20 12.04 32.12
N TYR A 68 -18.33 12.25 31.42
CA TYR A 68 -18.39 11.92 29.97
C TYR A 68 -17.42 12.74 29.10
N LYS A 69 -17.16 14.00 29.44
CA LYS A 69 -16.19 14.83 28.70
C LYS A 69 -14.75 14.32 28.91
N ILE A 70 -14.44 13.89 30.13
CA ILE A 70 -13.13 13.30 30.46
C ILE A 70 -12.97 11.99 29.71
N ILE A 71 -14.01 11.14 29.71
CA ILE A 71 -14.02 9.87 28.95
C ILE A 71 -13.83 10.12 27.47
N ALA A 72 -14.54 11.08 26.87
CA ALA A 72 -14.39 11.43 25.45
C ALA A 72 -12.96 11.88 25.13
N PHE A 73 -12.34 12.70 25.99
CA PHE A 73 -10.95 13.14 25.81
C PHE A 73 -9.96 11.97 25.94
N LEU A 74 -10.16 11.06 26.91
CA LEU A 74 -9.31 9.87 27.07
C LEU A 74 -9.47 8.91 25.90
N CYS A 75 -10.69 8.72 25.38
CA CYS A 75 -10.93 7.96 24.15
C CYS A 75 -10.22 8.57 22.94
N LEU A 76 -10.25 9.90 22.79
CA LEU A 76 -9.49 10.58 21.74
C LEU A 76 -7.99 10.28 21.87
N GLY A 77 -7.45 10.33 23.09
CA GLY A 77 -6.07 9.93 23.36
C GLY A 77 -5.76 8.49 22.92
N CYS A 78 -6.68 7.54 23.17
CA CYS A 78 -6.54 6.17 22.65
C CYS A 78 -6.47 6.14 21.12
N PHE A 79 -7.33 6.88 20.41
CA PHE A 79 -7.30 6.93 18.95
C PHE A 79 -6.01 7.56 18.41
N VAL A 80 -5.50 8.60 19.07
CA VAL A 80 -4.18 9.18 18.74
C VAL A 80 -3.08 8.12 18.91
N CYS A 81 -3.08 7.38 20.02
CA CYS A 81 -2.10 6.31 20.24
C CYS A 81 -2.21 5.20 19.19
N LEU A 82 -3.43 4.79 18.82
CA LEU A 82 -3.64 3.80 17.77
C LEU A 82 -3.08 4.26 16.42
N GLY A 83 -3.24 5.54 16.06
CA GLY A 83 -2.61 6.13 14.89
C GLY A 83 -1.09 6.06 14.93
N GLY A 84 -0.49 6.42 16.06
CA GLY A 84 0.96 6.33 16.30
C GLY A 84 1.49 4.90 16.21
N ILE A 85 0.82 3.95 16.86
CA ILE A 85 1.15 2.50 16.78
C ILE A 85 1.09 2.03 15.34
N ARG A 86 0.02 2.36 14.62
CA ARG A 86 -0.19 1.91 13.24
C ARG A 86 0.95 2.33 12.31
N LEU A 87 1.38 3.59 12.37
CA LEU A 87 2.51 4.07 11.59
C LEU A 87 3.84 3.51 12.09
N GLY A 88 4.03 3.40 13.41
CA GLY A 88 5.24 2.83 13.99
C GLY A 88 5.45 1.38 13.58
N VAL A 89 4.42 0.54 13.69
CA VAL A 89 4.46 -0.87 13.22
C VAL A 89 4.69 -0.94 11.71
N PHE A 90 4.05 -0.08 10.94
CA PHE A 90 4.23 -0.05 9.48
C PHE A 90 5.68 0.27 9.07
N ARG A 91 6.36 1.13 9.83
CA ARG A 91 7.78 1.51 9.58
C ARG A 91 8.79 0.59 10.27
N SER A 92 8.35 -0.20 11.24
CA SER A 92 9.18 -1.17 11.93
C SER A 92 9.44 -2.36 11.00
N SER A 93 10.47 -2.25 10.20
CA SER A 93 11.00 -3.40 9.46
C SER A 93 11.66 -4.34 10.47
N GLY A 94 11.18 -5.60 10.57
CA GLY A 94 11.83 -6.63 11.37
C GLY A 94 13.29 -6.85 10.95
N GLU A 95 14.11 -7.42 11.80
CA GLU A 95 15.52 -7.75 11.52
C GLU A 95 15.70 -8.64 10.26
N ARG A 96 14.65 -9.39 9.89
CA ARG A 96 14.60 -10.25 8.70
C ARG A 96 14.05 -9.54 7.46
N ASN A 97 13.87 -8.22 7.49
CA ASN A 97 13.36 -7.52 6.33
C ASN A 97 14.42 -7.46 5.23
N ILE A 98 14.02 -7.78 4.01
CA ILE A 98 14.92 -7.78 2.84
C ILE A 98 15.64 -6.44 2.66
N SER A 99 15.07 -5.33 3.11
CA SER A 99 15.72 -4.01 3.04
C SER A 99 17.01 -3.89 3.86
N TRP A 100 17.21 -4.75 4.85
CA TRP A 100 18.45 -4.82 5.63
C TRP A 100 19.50 -5.72 4.98
N LEU A 101 19.06 -6.76 4.25
CA LEU A 101 19.94 -7.68 3.54
C LEU A 101 20.52 -7.03 2.28
N VAL A 102 19.68 -6.28 1.56
CA VAL A 102 20.15 -5.51 0.39
C VAL A 102 20.90 -4.27 0.87
N GLY A 103 22.21 -4.24 0.62
CA GLY A 103 23.09 -3.12 0.95
C GLY A 103 22.86 -1.88 0.08
N GLU A 104 23.87 -1.01 0.04
CA GLU A 104 23.89 0.13 -0.89
C GLU A 104 24.32 -0.30 -2.30
N GLU A 105 24.98 -1.45 -2.41
CA GLU A 105 25.41 -2.02 -3.69
C GLU A 105 24.38 -3.02 -4.19
N ARG A 106 24.19 -3.02 -5.51
CA ARG A 106 23.35 -3.98 -6.20
C ARG A 106 23.83 -5.40 -5.96
N MET A 107 22.93 -6.28 -5.53
CA MET A 107 23.23 -7.69 -5.29
C MET A 107 22.37 -8.61 -6.18
N LEU A 108 22.95 -9.74 -6.56
CA LEU A 108 22.23 -10.80 -7.24
C LEU A 108 21.70 -11.77 -6.20
N ALA A 109 20.42 -12.09 -6.26
CA ALA A 109 19.76 -12.94 -5.28
C ALA A 109 18.68 -13.83 -5.91
N ASP A 110 18.57 -15.04 -5.37
CA ASP A 110 17.42 -15.91 -5.55
C ASP A 110 16.44 -15.67 -4.42
N ILE A 111 15.22 -15.28 -4.77
CA ILE A 111 14.18 -14.93 -3.82
C ILE A 111 12.92 -15.73 -4.13
N ARG A 112 12.32 -16.31 -3.10
CA ARG A 112 10.99 -16.91 -3.16
C ARG A 112 9.98 -16.03 -2.49
N GLY A 113 8.79 -16.00 -3.07
CA GLY A 113 7.72 -15.20 -2.49
C GLY A 113 6.42 -15.30 -3.27
N ARG A 114 5.43 -14.58 -2.76
CA ARG A 114 4.06 -14.63 -3.26
C ARG A 114 3.69 -13.35 -3.99
N ILE A 115 3.11 -13.49 -5.17
CA ILE A 115 2.66 -12.36 -5.99
C ILE A 115 1.48 -11.65 -5.31
N LEU A 116 1.64 -10.35 -5.03
CA LEU A 116 0.62 -9.52 -4.40
C LEU A 116 -0.30 -8.81 -5.40
N THR A 117 0.22 -8.50 -6.59
CA THR A 117 -0.51 -7.75 -7.64
C THR A 117 -0.34 -8.42 -8.98
N GLU A 118 -1.35 -8.34 -9.83
CA GLU A 118 -1.21 -8.82 -11.21
C GLU A 118 -0.04 -8.13 -11.92
N PRO A 119 0.74 -8.87 -12.74
CA PRO A 119 1.79 -8.28 -13.57
C PRO A 119 1.21 -7.22 -14.50
N TYR A 120 1.71 -6.01 -14.34
CA TYR A 120 1.32 -4.87 -15.13
C TYR A 120 2.36 -4.60 -16.20
N SER A 121 1.95 -4.63 -17.46
CA SER A 121 2.82 -4.29 -18.60
C SER A 121 2.74 -2.79 -18.86
N ALA A 122 3.81 -2.07 -18.51
CA ALA A 122 3.91 -0.68 -18.88
C ALA A 122 4.16 -0.54 -20.39
N ARG A 123 3.17 -0.02 -21.15
CA ARG A 123 3.42 0.48 -22.48
C ARG A 123 4.16 1.80 -22.39
N HIS A 124 5.41 1.81 -22.78
CA HIS A 124 6.19 3.05 -22.92
C HIS A 124 5.81 3.80 -24.23
N GLU A 125 4.58 3.61 -24.73
CA GLU A 125 4.09 4.30 -25.93
C GLU A 125 3.72 5.74 -25.55
N GLY A 126 4.51 6.67 -26.03
CA GLY A 126 4.20 8.11 -25.95
C GLY A 126 5.26 9.02 -25.35
N TRP A 127 6.37 8.48 -24.89
CA TRP A 127 7.50 9.32 -24.51
C TRP A 127 8.29 9.69 -25.76
N ALA A 128 8.64 10.99 -25.91
CA ALA A 128 9.34 11.47 -27.13
C ALA A 128 10.65 10.72 -27.41
N PHE A 129 11.27 10.18 -26.36
CA PHE A 129 12.50 9.38 -26.44
C PHE A 129 12.27 7.86 -26.51
N SER A 130 11.02 7.38 -26.50
CA SER A 130 10.74 5.94 -26.59
C SER A 130 11.26 5.29 -27.87
N LYS A 131 11.43 6.08 -28.94
CA LYS A 131 12.04 5.64 -30.20
C LYS A 131 13.53 5.30 -30.09
N PHE A 132 14.19 5.81 -29.06
CA PHE A 132 15.62 5.57 -28.79
C PHE A 132 15.82 4.63 -27.60
N SER A 133 14.76 4.24 -26.92
CA SER A 133 14.83 3.30 -25.80
C SER A 133 14.70 1.88 -26.37
N PHE A 134 15.77 1.12 -26.32
CA PHE A 134 15.79 -0.32 -26.59
C PHE A 134 15.09 -1.14 -25.47
N VAL A 135 14.39 -0.48 -24.56
CA VAL A 135 13.65 -1.14 -23.47
C VAL A 135 12.40 -1.76 -24.11
N GLY A 136 12.42 -3.06 -24.21
CA GLY A 136 11.28 -3.88 -24.65
C GLY A 136 10.05 -3.72 -23.74
N LYS A 137 9.00 -4.44 -24.02
CA LYS A 137 7.81 -4.51 -23.16
C LYS A 137 8.24 -5.07 -21.81
N SER A 138 8.13 -4.30 -20.74
CA SER A 138 8.43 -4.75 -19.38
C SER A 138 7.15 -4.97 -18.60
N SER A 139 7.17 -5.91 -17.68
CA SER A 139 6.08 -6.15 -16.72
C SER A 139 6.57 -5.84 -15.32
N SER A 140 5.71 -5.27 -14.48
CA SER A 140 6.04 -5.05 -13.07
C SER A 140 4.91 -5.52 -12.16
N PHE A 141 5.27 -6.06 -11.00
CA PHE A 141 4.35 -6.49 -9.95
C PHE A 141 5.03 -6.38 -8.58
N TYR A 142 4.23 -6.49 -7.53
CA TYR A 142 4.74 -6.57 -6.17
C TYR A 142 4.77 -8.03 -5.71
N LEU A 143 5.86 -8.40 -5.08
CA LEU A 143 6.09 -9.71 -4.48
C LEU A 143 6.26 -9.55 -2.97
N GLU A 144 5.62 -10.38 -2.18
CA GLU A 144 5.91 -10.56 -0.76
C GLU A 144 7.02 -11.60 -0.65
N ALA A 145 8.22 -11.15 -0.30
CA ALA A 145 9.39 -12.01 -0.17
C ALA A 145 9.24 -12.84 1.11
N GLU A 146 9.38 -14.15 1.01
CA GLU A 146 9.25 -15.09 2.11
C GLU A 146 10.56 -15.82 2.40
N GLU A 147 11.40 -16.07 1.37
CA GLU A 147 12.69 -16.75 1.49
C GLU A 147 13.73 -16.14 0.54
N ILE A 148 14.98 -16.14 0.97
CA ILE A 148 16.17 -15.81 0.14
C ILE A 148 17.19 -16.95 0.21
N LEU A 149 17.86 -17.21 -0.89
CA LEU A 149 18.94 -18.19 -0.91
C LEU A 149 20.23 -17.58 -0.35
N ALA A 150 20.65 -18.06 0.81
CA ALA A 150 21.93 -17.77 1.44
C ALA A 150 22.93 -18.92 1.21
N GLU A 151 24.15 -18.79 1.71
CA GLU A 151 25.20 -19.82 1.56
C GLU A 151 24.79 -21.18 2.15
N ASP A 152 24.07 -21.16 3.28
CA ASP A 152 23.63 -22.36 4.00
C ASP A 152 22.25 -22.90 3.54
N GLY A 153 21.62 -22.26 2.58
CA GLY A 153 20.32 -22.64 2.04
C GLY A 153 19.27 -21.53 2.08
N TRP A 154 17.99 -21.90 2.01
CA TRP A 154 16.90 -20.95 2.05
C TRP A 154 16.67 -20.41 3.46
N GLU A 155 16.78 -19.11 3.61
CA GLU A 155 16.51 -18.37 4.86
C GLU A 155 15.21 -17.59 4.76
N ALA A 156 14.42 -17.64 5.85
CA ALA A 156 13.18 -16.89 5.93
C ALA A 156 13.44 -15.39 6.03
N ILE A 157 12.80 -14.64 5.14
CA ILE A 157 12.83 -13.18 5.11
C ILE A 157 11.42 -12.62 5.08
N GLU A 158 11.31 -11.32 5.31
CA GLU A 158 10.06 -10.58 5.21
C GLU A 158 10.26 -9.31 4.37
N GLY A 159 9.20 -8.88 3.72
CA GLY A 159 9.17 -7.59 3.06
C GLY A 159 8.57 -7.64 1.67
N LYS A 160 8.16 -6.44 1.21
CA LYS A 160 7.61 -6.29 -0.14
C LYS A 160 8.69 -5.76 -1.07
N ILE A 161 8.81 -6.42 -2.21
CA ILE A 161 9.70 -5.98 -3.28
C ILE A 161 8.90 -5.64 -4.54
N ARG A 162 9.40 -4.68 -5.30
CA ARG A 162 8.88 -4.38 -6.63
C ARG A 162 9.71 -5.14 -7.66
N VAL A 163 9.09 -6.12 -8.30
CA VAL A 163 9.72 -6.89 -9.36
C VAL A 163 9.45 -6.22 -10.71
N VAL A 164 10.50 -6.05 -11.50
CA VAL A 164 10.43 -5.59 -12.89
C VAL A 164 11.07 -6.66 -13.77
N VAL A 165 10.31 -7.15 -14.72
CA VAL A 165 10.76 -8.16 -15.69
C VAL A 165 10.87 -7.49 -17.05
N ASN A 166 12.01 -7.63 -17.72
CA ASN A 166 12.25 -7.05 -19.04
C ASN A 166 11.54 -7.80 -20.17
N GLU A 167 10.37 -8.34 -19.86
CA GLU A 167 9.54 -9.11 -20.77
C GLU A 167 8.06 -8.95 -20.40
N LYS A 168 7.16 -9.19 -21.37
CA LYS A 168 5.72 -9.21 -21.11
C LYS A 168 5.31 -10.54 -20.45
N ILE A 169 4.88 -10.46 -19.21
CA ILE A 169 4.38 -11.60 -18.43
C ILE A 169 2.86 -11.61 -18.45
N ILE A 170 2.27 -12.74 -18.82
CA ILE A 170 0.81 -12.95 -18.92
C ILE A 170 0.35 -14.22 -18.21
N ASP A 171 1.26 -15.07 -17.80
CA ASP A 171 1.04 -16.40 -17.24
C ASP A 171 1.13 -16.46 -15.70
N LEU A 172 1.36 -15.34 -15.05
CA LEU A 172 1.44 -15.23 -13.60
C LEU A 172 0.23 -14.48 -13.03
N GLY A 173 -0.27 -14.98 -11.90
CA GLY A 173 -1.42 -14.42 -11.19
C GLY A 173 -1.13 -14.02 -9.75
N VAL A 174 -2.08 -13.29 -9.16
CA VAL A 174 -2.03 -12.94 -7.74
C VAL A 174 -2.15 -14.20 -6.89
N GLY A 175 -1.24 -14.37 -5.94
CA GLY A 175 -1.20 -15.52 -5.05
C GLY A 175 -0.27 -16.64 -5.53
N ASP A 176 0.26 -16.57 -6.75
CA ASP A 176 1.28 -17.54 -7.18
C ASP A 176 2.54 -17.41 -6.33
N TYR A 177 3.09 -18.55 -5.93
CA TYR A 177 4.36 -18.63 -5.22
C TYR A 177 5.46 -18.92 -6.23
N ILE A 178 6.40 -17.98 -6.34
CA ILE A 178 7.42 -18.00 -7.38
C ILE A 178 8.81 -17.87 -6.78
N GLU A 179 9.79 -18.39 -7.50
CA GLU A 179 11.22 -18.19 -7.31
C GLU A 179 11.70 -17.26 -8.42
N ILE A 180 12.44 -16.24 -8.05
CA ILE A 180 13.01 -15.28 -8.99
C ILE A 180 14.51 -15.17 -8.80
N TYR A 181 15.26 -15.19 -9.90
CA TYR A 181 16.68 -14.86 -9.95
C TYR A 181 16.81 -13.41 -10.44
N SER A 182 17.24 -12.52 -9.57
CA SER A 182 17.11 -11.09 -9.81
C SER A 182 18.25 -10.26 -9.26
N TRP A 183 18.51 -9.14 -9.92
CA TRP A 183 19.29 -8.06 -9.37
C TRP A 183 18.45 -7.24 -8.42
N CYS A 184 18.84 -7.20 -7.15
CA CYS A 184 18.18 -6.47 -6.08
C CYS A 184 18.92 -5.18 -5.78
N ASP A 185 18.17 -4.09 -5.63
CA ASP A 185 18.68 -2.75 -5.44
C ASP A 185 17.73 -1.93 -4.57
N LYS A 186 18.27 -1.02 -3.77
CA LYS A 186 17.44 0.01 -3.10
C LYS A 186 17.07 1.09 -4.11
N PHE A 187 15.96 1.75 -3.86
CA PHE A 187 15.55 2.87 -4.71
C PHE A 187 16.38 4.10 -4.41
N ASP A 188 16.94 4.71 -5.45
CA ASP A 188 17.70 5.94 -5.35
C ASP A 188 16.85 7.10 -4.83
N ALA A 189 17.47 7.93 -4.00
CA ALA A 189 16.89 9.19 -3.60
C ALA A 189 16.82 10.17 -4.78
N VAL A 190 15.92 11.14 -4.70
CA VAL A 190 15.75 12.18 -5.73
C VAL A 190 17.04 12.96 -5.93
N SER A 191 17.53 13.01 -7.15
CA SER A 191 18.76 13.72 -7.53
C SER A 191 18.48 15.15 -8.02
N ASN A 192 17.29 15.43 -8.56
CA ASN A 192 16.95 16.72 -9.16
C ASN A 192 15.80 17.41 -8.43
N PRO A 193 15.86 18.74 -8.23
CA PRO A 193 14.75 19.50 -7.66
C PRO A 193 13.48 19.36 -8.53
N GLY A 194 12.36 18.98 -7.91
CA GLY A 194 11.07 18.83 -8.59
C GLY A 194 10.84 17.47 -9.26
N GLU A 195 11.80 16.57 -9.17
CA GLU A 195 11.63 15.17 -9.58
C GLU A 195 10.67 14.43 -8.63
N PHE A 196 9.90 13.49 -9.19
CA PHE A 196 9.03 12.66 -8.37
C PHE A 196 9.84 11.68 -7.52
N ASP A 197 9.69 11.78 -6.21
CA ASP A 197 10.34 10.90 -5.25
C ASP A 197 9.70 9.51 -5.25
N SER A 198 10.21 8.67 -6.15
CA SER A 198 9.75 7.28 -6.30
C SER A 198 10.12 6.42 -5.09
N ALA A 199 11.27 6.68 -4.46
CA ALA A 199 11.71 5.97 -3.26
C ALA A 199 10.76 6.21 -2.09
N LYS A 200 10.43 7.47 -1.81
CA LYS A 200 9.47 7.85 -0.77
C LYS A 200 8.05 7.33 -1.06
N TYR A 201 7.62 7.41 -2.32
CA TYR A 201 6.33 6.88 -2.73
C TYR A 201 6.21 5.36 -2.49
N LEU A 202 7.25 4.60 -2.84
CA LEU A 202 7.29 3.15 -2.64
C LEU A 202 7.46 2.79 -1.16
N ALA A 203 8.29 3.53 -0.43
CA ALA A 203 8.43 3.38 1.02
C ALA A 203 7.09 3.54 1.76
N ASN A 204 6.23 4.48 1.34
CA ASN A 204 4.87 4.63 1.87
C ASN A 204 3.96 3.42 1.58
N LYS A 205 4.33 2.55 0.64
CA LYS A 205 3.69 1.26 0.37
C LYS A 205 4.37 0.08 1.08
N GLY A 206 5.42 0.34 1.86
CA GLY A 206 6.25 -0.67 2.51
C GLY A 206 7.19 -1.40 1.55
N VAL A 207 7.53 -0.78 0.42
CA VAL A 207 8.40 -1.35 -0.62
C VAL A 207 9.71 -0.55 -0.64
N TYR A 208 10.78 -1.17 -0.23
CA TYR A 208 12.09 -0.53 -0.09
C TYR A 208 13.12 -1.05 -1.10
N VAL A 209 12.85 -2.21 -1.71
CA VAL A 209 13.76 -2.91 -2.61
C VAL A 209 13.09 -3.14 -3.96
N GLY A 210 13.82 -2.88 -5.02
CA GLY A 210 13.51 -3.27 -6.38
C GLY A 210 14.26 -4.54 -6.78
N ALA A 211 13.62 -5.41 -7.55
CA ALA A 211 14.21 -6.59 -8.13
C ALA A 211 14.05 -6.54 -9.66
N ILE A 212 15.15 -6.66 -10.39
CA ILE A 212 15.15 -6.66 -11.85
C ILE A 212 15.46 -8.07 -12.34
N VAL A 213 14.51 -8.66 -13.03
CA VAL A 213 14.63 -9.99 -13.67
C VAL A 213 14.85 -9.79 -15.16
N ALA A 214 15.85 -10.48 -15.72
CA ALA A 214 16.23 -10.32 -17.13
C ALA A 214 15.10 -10.72 -18.09
N GLY A 215 14.37 -11.79 -17.79
CA GLY A 215 13.28 -12.29 -18.60
C GLY A 215 12.50 -13.39 -17.88
N ARG A 216 11.53 -14.00 -18.57
CA ARG A 216 10.72 -15.09 -18.03
C ARG A 216 11.56 -16.29 -17.52
N GLU A 217 12.72 -16.52 -18.12
CA GLU A 217 13.63 -17.59 -17.75
C GLU A 217 14.20 -17.45 -16.33
N GLY A 218 14.31 -16.20 -15.82
CA GLY A 218 14.72 -15.92 -14.45
C GLY A 218 13.64 -16.13 -13.41
N MET A 219 12.51 -16.75 -13.77
CA MET A 219 11.39 -16.98 -12.86
C MET A 219 10.87 -18.41 -12.97
N ARG A 220 10.62 -19.03 -11.82
CA ARG A 220 10.04 -20.36 -11.70
C ARG A 220 8.79 -20.32 -10.83
N VAL A 221 7.69 -20.84 -11.33
CA VAL A 221 6.47 -21.03 -10.53
C VAL A 221 6.63 -22.30 -9.70
N ILE A 222 6.53 -22.15 -8.37
CA ILE A 222 6.59 -23.26 -7.43
C ILE A 222 5.18 -23.75 -7.14
N GLU A 223 4.26 -22.82 -6.86
CA GLU A 223 2.86 -23.11 -6.56
C GLU A 223 1.96 -22.08 -7.23
N SER A 224 0.94 -22.53 -7.93
CA SER A 224 -0.04 -21.64 -8.58
C SER A 224 -1.27 -21.43 -7.70
N GLY A 225 -1.72 -20.16 -7.61
CA GLY A 225 -3.01 -19.79 -7.02
C GLY A 225 -3.09 -19.74 -5.50
N GLY A 226 -2.01 -19.98 -4.77
CA GLY A 226 -1.95 -19.82 -3.31
C GLY A 226 -3.02 -20.56 -2.50
N GLY A 227 -3.03 -20.36 -1.16
CA GLY A 227 -4.02 -20.92 -0.24
C GLY A 227 -5.43 -20.35 -0.42
N GLY A 228 -6.40 -20.88 0.36
CA GLY A 228 -7.84 -20.56 0.23
C GLY A 228 -8.18 -19.07 0.21
N PHE A 229 -7.48 -18.25 0.99
CA PHE A 229 -7.66 -16.79 1.01
C PHE A 229 -7.31 -16.15 -0.35
N TRP A 230 -6.19 -16.53 -0.96
CA TRP A 230 -5.75 -16.00 -2.24
C TRP A 230 -6.66 -16.47 -3.38
N LYS A 231 -7.12 -17.70 -3.34
CA LYS A 231 -8.14 -18.23 -4.28
C LYS A 231 -9.46 -17.48 -4.15
N PHE A 232 -9.91 -17.20 -2.92
CA PHE A 232 -11.11 -16.39 -2.68
C PHE A 232 -10.95 -14.97 -3.21
N ARG A 233 -9.82 -14.33 -2.94
CA ARG A 233 -9.52 -12.98 -3.45
C ARG A 233 -9.47 -12.95 -4.98
N ALA A 234 -8.81 -13.92 -5.61
CA ALA A 234 -8.74 -14.03 -7.05
C ALA A 234 -10.13 -14.30 -7.66
N TRP A 235 -10.92 -15.18 -7.05
CA TRP A 235 -12.30 -15.46 -7.45
C TRP A 235 -13.19 -14.21 -7.33
N LEU A 236 -13.09 -13.48 -6.23
CA LEU A 236 -13.85 -12.25 -6.03
C LEU A 236 -13.48 -11.19 -7.08
N SER A 237 -12.18 -10.99 -7.31
CA SER A 237 -11.67 -10.04 -8.32
C SER A 237 -12.12 -10.43 -9.74
N SER A 238 -12.05 -11.71 -10.08
CA SER A 238 -12.48 -12.20 -11.40
C SER A 238 -14.00 -12.15 -11.57
N GLY A 239 -14.76 -12.47 -10.52
CA GLY A 239 -16.22 -12.36 -10.52
C GLY A 239 -16.71 -10.92 -10.70
N VAL A 240 -16.11 -9.98 -9.98
CA VAL A 240 -16.39 -8.55 -10.15
C VAL A 240 -16.05 -8.09 -11.56
N ARG A 241 -14.89 -8.51 -12.08
CA ARG A 241 -14.48 -8.19 -13.45
C ARG A 241 -15.45 -8.73 -14.49
N PHE A 242 -15.83 -9.99 -14.36
CA PHE A 242 -16.76 -10.65 -15.29
C PHE A 242 -18.09 -9.89 -15.32
N ASN A 243 -18.71 -9.66 -14.16
CA ASN A 243 -20.00 -8.98 -14.06
C ASN A 243 -19.98 -7.51 -14.50
N LEU A 244 -18.86 -6.79 -14.28
CA LEU A 244 -18.76 -5.38 -14.64
C LEU A 244 -18.36 -5.14 -16.11
N LEU A 245 -17.63 -6.07 -16.70
CA LEU A 245 -17.07 -5.91 -18.06
C LEU A 245 -17.73 -6.83 -19.10
N GLU A 246 -18.61 -7.74 -18.68
CA GLU A 246 -19.37 -8.57 -19.59
C GLU A 246 -20.37 -7.72 -20.40
N GLY A 247 -20.38 -7.91 -21.71
CA GLY A 247 -21.26 -7.17 -22.60
C GLY A 247 -20.76 -5.80 -23.02
N LEU A 248 -19.57 -5.36 -22.60
CA LEU A 248 -18.95 -4.13 -23.06
C LEU A 248 -18.09 -4.41 -24.30
N ASP A 249 -18.45 -3.77 -25.41
CA ASP A 249 -17.61 -3.78 -26.61
C ASP A 249 -16.32 -2.96 -26.40
N ASN A 250 -15.22 -3.47 -26.95
CA ASN A 250 -13.90 -2.85 -26.78
C ASN A 250 -13.59 -1.79 -27.86
N GLU A 251 -14.57 -1.41 -28.67
CA GLU A 251 -14.37 -0.54 -29.84
C GLU A 251 -13.76 0.83 -29.50
N TRP A 252 -13.97 1.33 -28.28
CA TRP A 252 -13.52 2.68 -27.86
C TRP A 252 -12.60 2.66 -26.63
N GLY A 253 -12.00 1.54 -26.30
CA GLY A 253 -11.22 1.42 -25.06
C GLY A 253 -12.04 1.55 -23.77
N THR A 254 -13.37 1.51 -23.88
CA THR A 254 -14.32 1.64 -22.76
C THR A 254 -14.06 0.60 -21.69
N ARG A 255 -13.77 -0.64 -22.08
CA ARG A 255 -13.47 -1.73 -21.17
C ARG A 255 -12.20 -1.46 -20.36
N GLY A 256 -11.13 -0.97 -21.01
CA GLY A 256 -9.88 -0.58 -20.34
C GLY A 256 -10.08 0.61 -19.38
N LEU A 257 -10.87 1.60 -19.80
CA LEU A 257 -11.19 2.76 -18.97
C LEU A 257 -11.98 2.37 -17.71
N LEU A 258 -13.03 1.56 -17.86
CA LEU A 258 -13.81 1.07 -16.72
C LEU A 258 -12.99 0.16 -15.79
N SER A 259 -12.13 -0.69 -16.35
CA SER A 259 -11.19 -1.50 -15.60
C SER A 259 -10.23 -0.61 -14.78
N GLY A 260 -9.74 0.47 -15.36
CA GLY A 260 -8.92 1.48 -14.70
C GLY A 260 -9.64 2.20 -13.56
N LEU A 261 -10.84 2.71 -13.83
CA LEU A 261 -11.63 3.49 -12.88
C LEU A 261 -12.20 2.65 -11.72
N LEU A 262 -12.74 1.46 -12.01
CA LEU A 262 -13.44 0.64 -11.02
C LEU A 262 -12.52 -0.35 -10.30
N LEU A 263 -11.54 -0.92 -11.01
CA LEU A 263 -10.65 -1.96 -10.50
C LEU A 263 -9.23 -1.44 -10.24
N GLY A 264 -8.95 -0.17 -10.55
CA GLY A 264 -7.62 0.43 -10.39
C GLY A 264 -6.57 -0.09 -11.38
N ARG A 265 -6.98 -0.78 -12.45
CA ARG A 265 -6.08 -1.38 -13.45
C ARG A 265 -5.70 -0.38 -14.54
N ARG A 266 -4.90 0.60 -14.16
CA ARG A 266 -4.45 1.68 -15.07
C ARG A 266 -3.78 1.20 -16.34
N GLY A 267 -3.22 0.01 -16.34
CA GLY A 267 -2.53 -0.56 -17.49
C GLY A 267 -3.41 -1.10 -18.60
N GLU A 268 -4.67 -1.26 -18.34
CA GLU A 268 -5.65 -1.66 -19.35
C GLU A 268 -6.22 -0.44 -20.11
N ILE A 269 -5.95 0.79 -19.62
CA ILE A 269 -6.41 2.02 -20.25
C ILE A 269 -5.62 2.27 -21.51
N ASP A 270 -6.32 2.55 -22.59
CA ASP A 270 -5.70 2.92 -23.86
C ASP A 270 -4.82 4.15 -23.71
N GLY A 271 -3.65 4.14 -24.37
CA GLY A 271 -2.65 5.21 -24.25
C GLY A 271 -3.17 6.58 -24.72
N ASP A 272 -4.09 6.61 -25.69
CA ASP A 272 -4.70 7.86 -26.18
C ASP A 272 -5.69 8.42 -25.17
N ILE A 273 -6.49 7.54 -24.57
CA ILE A 273 -7.40 7.89 -23.46
C ILE A 273 -6.61 8.43 -22.28
N TYR A 274 -5.56 7.72 -21.85
CA TYR A 274 -4.71 8.18 -20.77
C TYR A 274 -4.08 9.55 -21.05
N ARG A 275 -3.61 9.78 -22.28
CA ARG A 275 -3.07 11.09 -22.71
C ARG A 275 -4.13 12.20 -22.67
N ALA A 276 -5.37 11.90 -23.07
CA ALA A 276 -6.47 12.84 -22.98
C ALA A 276 -6.77 13.24 -21.54
N PHE A 277 -6.87 12.28 -20.62
CA PHE A 277 -7.04 12.53 -19.19
C PHE A 277 -5.90 13.35 -18.58
N ARG A 278 -4.67 13.07 -18.98
CA ARG A 278 -3.51 13.85 -18.54
C ARG A 278 -3.54 15.29 -19.07
N LYS A 279 -3.91 15.52 -20.33
CA LYS A 279 -4.02 16.86 -20.90
C LYS A 279 -5.13 17.70 -20.27
N THR A 280 -6.21 17.08 -19.84
CA THR A 280 -7.33 17.74 -19.14
C THR A 280 -7.13 17.90 -17.63
N GLY A 281 -6.01 17.39 -17.07
CA GLY A 281 -5.76 17.40 -15.63
C GLY A 281 -6.56 16.38 -14.85
N LEU A 282 -7.30 15.50 -15.50
CA LEU A 282 -8.16 14.49 -14.88
C LEU A 282 -7.44 13.14 -14.62
N ALA A 283 -6.13 13.08 -14.82
CA ALA A 283 -5.35 11.85 -14.62
C ALA A 283 -5.40 11.28 -13.20
N HIS A 284 -5.82 12.08 -12.22
CA HIS A 284 -5.96 11.64 -10.83
C HIS A 284 -7.23 10.80 -10.58
N PHE A 285 -8.18 10.81 -11.53
CA PHE A 285 -9.39 9.97 -11.43
C PHE A 285 -9.18 8.54 -11.96
N ILE A 286 -8.07 8.29 -12.64
CA ILE A 286 -7.73 6.97 -13.21
C ILE A 286 -6.55 6.32 -12.51
#